data_4d3de475a96e2a6d87b4563cb096b7a9
#
_entry.id   4d3de475a96e2a6d87b4563cb096b7a9
#
_cell.length_a   1.000
_cell.length_b   1.000
_cell.length_c   1.000
_cell.angle_alpha   90.00
_cell.angle_beta   90.00
_cell.angle_gamma   90.00
#
_symmetry.space_group_name_H-M   'P 1'
#
loop_
_entity.id
_entity.type
_entity.pdbx_description
1 polymer ?
#
loop_
_entity_poly.entity_id
_entity_poly.type
_entity_poly.pdbx_seq_one_letter_code
_entity_poly.pdbx_strand_id
1 'polypeptide(L)'
;KEDQVELPRDIAEQAATDDQILKDYLSTHFYNYEDFEDLSYNESITGGYNFLKIDTIAGENSSKIPLIGQVKKNSIRVKISNGSFVFHDLYYLVAREGIGQSPSSVDSTYLSYEGSLLNGNVFDQSTSPVWFDLTQVVRGFREAMPAFKSGTYQVNNDNTVDFESFGQGAMFLPSGLGYFSSPAGSIPAYSPLVFKIKLYTFNESDHDGDGIPTSQEFDVDGDGIADDTDEDGLNDYLDTD
;
A
#
# COMPACT_ATOMS: atom_id res chain seq x y z
N LYS A 1 -33.65 16.76 19.23
CA LYS A 1 -33.37 15.41 18.67
C LYS A 1 -31.94 15.10 19.09
N GLU A 2 -31.79 14.13 19.98
CA GLU A 2 -30.47 13.54 20.25
C GLU A 2 -30.06 12.85 18.96
N ASP A 3 -28.94 13.28 18.35
CA ASP A 3 -28.31 12.54 17.27
C ASP A 3 -27.84 11.21 17.87
N GLN A 4 -28.52 10.11 17.52
CA GLN A 4 -28.05 8.79 17.86
C GLN A 4 -26.72 8.59 17.13
N VAL A 5 -25.63 8.54 17.90
CA VAL A 5 -24.32 8.15 17.38
C VAL A 5 -24.44 6.68 16.98
N GLU A 6 -24.43 6.42 15.69
CA GLU A 6 -24.44 5.05 15.14
C GLU A 6 -23.13 4.37 15.54
N LEU A 7 -23.23 3.23 16.23
CA LEU A 7 -22.03 2.49 16.64
C LEU A 7 -21.32 1.95 15.40
N PRO A 8 -19.97 1.93 15.39
CA PRO A 8 -19.23 1.29 14.32
C PRO A 8 -19.65 -0.18 14.12
N ARG A 9 -19.61 -0.64 12.87
CA ARG A 9 -19.86 -2.05 12.55
C ARG A 9 -18.86 -2.95 13.28
N ASP A 10 -19.26 -4.19 13.54
CA ASP A 10 -18.33 -5.20 14.04
C ASP A 10 -17.16 -5.37 13.06
N ILE A 11 -15.94 -5.35 13.60
CA ILE A 11 -14.73 -5.35 12.77
C ILE A 11 -14.52 -6.68 12.05
N ALA A 12 -14.91 -7.80 12.65
CA ALA A 12 -14.75 -9.12 12.02
C ALA A 12 -15.80 -9.34 10.91
N GLU A 13 -17.05 -8.89 11.13
CA GLU A 13 -18.09 -8.92 10.09
C GLU A 13 -17.72 -8.01 8.92
N GLN A 14 -17.17 -6.82 9.20
CA GLN A 14 -16.72 -5.91 8.15
C GLN A 14 -15.51 -6.46 7.40
N ALA A 15 -14.56 -7.09 8.08
CA ALA A 15 -13.40 -7.74 7.45
C ALA A 15 -13.84 -8.82 6.44
N ALA A 16 -14.81 -9.66 6.83
CA ALA A 16 -15.37 -10.68 5.94
C ALA A 16 -16.12 -10.06 4.75
N THR A 17 -16.84 -8.96 4.98
CA THR A 17 -17.56 -8.21 3.94
C THR A 17 -16.58 -7.59 2.94
N ASP A 18 -15.52 -6.95 3.43
CA ASP A 18 -14.51 -6.32 2.58
C ASP A 18 -13.75 -7.35 1.74
N ASP A 19 -13.42 -8.50 2.33
CA ASP A 19 -12.76 -9.60 1.62
C ASP A 19 -13.61 -10.11 0.44
N GLN A 20 -14.93 -10.26 0.65
CA GLN A 20 -15.83 -10.65 -0.43
C GLN A 20 -15.93 -9.57 -1.51
N ILE A 21 -16.06 -8.30 -1.13
CA ILE A 21 -16.11 -7.16 -2.06
C ILE A 21 -14.81 -7.09 -2.89
N LEU A 22 -13.65 -7.27 -2.26
CA LEU A 22 -12.36 -7.28 -2.96
C LEU A 22 -12.24 -8.47 -3.92
N LYS A 23 -12.66 -9.67 -3.52
CA LYS A 23 -12.69 -10.85 -4.41
C LYS A 23 -13.60 -10.66 -5.62
N ASP A 24 -14.78 -10.08 -5.43
CA ASP A 24 -15.71 -9.80 -6.51
C ASP A 24 -15.10 -8.76 -7.48
N TYR A 25 -14.49 -7.70 -6.95
CA TYR A 25 -13.77 -6.73 -7.77
C TYR A 25 -12.63 -7.37 -8.56
N LEU A 26 -11.75 -8.11 -7.89
CA LEU A 26 -10.60 -8.78 -8.51
C LEU A 26 -11.01 -9.83 -9.55
N SER A 27 -12.20 -10.44 -9.41
CA SER A 27 -12.73 -11.43 -10.36
C SER A 27 -13.33 -10.80 -11.61
N THR A 28 -13.73 -9.52 -11.54
CA THR A 28 -14.40 -8.80 -12.63
C THR A 28 -13.54 -7.74 -13.30
N HIS A 29 -12.32 -7.54 -12.81
CA HIS A 29 -11.37 -6.55 -13.34
C HIS A 29 -10.07 -7.21 -13.78
N PHE A 30 -9.37 -6.56 -14.72
CA PHE A 30 -8.04 -6.93 -15.20
C PHE A 30 -7.14 -5.68 -15.24
N TYR A 31 -5.84 -5.86 -15.38
CA TYR A 31 -4.92 -4.75 -15.64
C TYR A 31 -4.30 -4.89 -17.03
N ASN A 32 -3.69 -3.83 -17.52
CA ASN A 32 -3.01 -3.79 -18.83
C ASN A 32 -1.71 -4.61 -18.83
N TYR A 33 -1.79 -5.92 -18.53
CA TYR A 33 -0.62 -6.80 -18.35
C TYR A 33 0.24 -6.89 -19.62
N GLU A 34 -0.36 -6.78 -20.81
CA GLU A 34 0.36 -6.81 -22.08
C GLU A 34 1.39 -5.66 -22.21
N ASP A 35 1.10 -4.52 -21.59
CA ASP A 35 2.02 -3.37 -21.56
C ASP A 35 3.25 -3.62 -20.66
N PHE A 36 3.25 -4.69 -19.86
CA PHE A 36 4.32 -5.06 -18.93
C PHE A 36 5.14 -6.28 -19.39
N GLU A 37 4.66 -7.05 -20.38
CA GLU A 37 5.32 -8.27 -20.86
C GLU A 37 6.63 -8.00 -21.60
N ASP A 38 6.70 -6.89 -22.36
CA ASP A 38 7.83 -6.54 -23.25
C ASP A 38 8.73 -5.40 -22.72
N LEU A 39 8.54 -4.97 -21.46
CA LEU A 39 9.35 -3.88 -20.90
C LEU A 39 10.79 -4.35 -20.68
N SER A 40 11.71 -3.85 -21.55
CA SER A 40 13.13 -3.89 -21.24
C SER A 40 13.38 -3.10 -19.94
N TYR A 41 14.19 -3.66 -19.03
CA TYR A 41 14.51 -3.03 -17.74
C TYR A 41 15.22 -1.67 -17.85
N ASN A 42 15.53 -1.17 -19.05
CA ASN A 42 16.35 0.00 -19.32
C ASN A 42 15.56 1.25 -19.75
N GLU A 43 14.25 1.30 -19.52
CA GLU A 43 13.49 2.49 -19.86
C GLU A 43 13.51 3.50 -18.69
N SER A 44 14.06 4.69 -18.97
CA SER A 44 14.12 5.85 -18.07
C SER A 44 12.72 6.40 -17.73
N ILE A 45 12.57 7.07 -16.58
CA ILE A 45 11.33 7.79 -16.17
C ILE A 45 10.83 8.77 -17.25
N THR A 46 11.72 9.33 -18.03
CA THR A 46 11.40 10.27 -19.13
C THR A 46 10.73 9.60 -20.33
N GLY A 47 10.72 8.28 -20.41
CA GLY A 47 10.21 7.49 -21.54
C GLY A 47 8.74 7.11 -21.50
N GLY A 48 7.91 7.74 -20.67
CA GLY A 48 6.45 7.54 -20.74
C GLY A 48 5.96 6.15 -20.36
N TYR A 49 6.41 5.61 -19.22
CA TYR A 49 5.87 4.36 -18.70
C TYR A 49 4.36 4.39 -18.63
N ASN A 50 3.74 3.40 -19.24
CA ASN A 50 2.32 3.16 -19.04
C ASN A 50 2.06 2.93 -17.55
N PHE A 51 1.32 3.85 -16.95
CA PHE A 51 0.85 3.64 -15.60
C PHE A 51 -0.09 2.43 -15.60
N LEU A 52 -0.05 1.65 -14.53
CA LEU A 52 -0.95 0.50 -14.37
C LEU A 52 -2.41 0.98 -14.49
N LYS A 53 -3.14 0.39 -15.41
CA LYS A 53 -4.56 0.66 -15.65
C LYS A 53 -5.37 -0.56 -15.27
N ILE A 54 -6.45 -0.34 -14.55
CA ILE A 54 -7.40 -1.38 -14.19
C ILE A 54 -8.72 -1.07 -14.90
N ASP A 55 -9.29 -2.07 -15.54
CA ASP A 55 -10.55 -1.96 -16.28
C ASP A 55 -11.41 -3.21 -16.06
N THR A 56 -12.69 -3.11 -16.45
CA THR A 56 -13.68 -4.17 -16.26
C THR A 56 -13.59 -5.21 -17.37
N ILE A 57 -13.74 -6.49 -17.00
CA ILE A 57 -13.85 -7.60 -17.93
C ILE A 57 -15.28 -7.60 -18.50
N ALA A 58 -15.48 -6.83 -19.58
CA ALA A 58 -16.76 -6.72 -20.28
C ALA A 58 -16.56 -6.38 -21.76
N GLY A 59 -17.54 -6.68 -22.60
CA GLY A 59 -17.49 -6.35 -24.03
C GLY A 59 -16.25 -6.91 -24.72
N GLU A 60 -15.42 -6.02 -25.30
CA GLU A 60 -14.17 -6.39 -25.99
C GLU A 60 -13.12 -6.98 -25.04
N ASN A 61 -13.22 -6.69 -23.74
CA ASN A 61 -12.31 -7.18 -22.70
C ASN A 61 -12.75 -8.54 -22.11
N SER A 62 -13.78 -9.19 -22.64
CA SER A 62 -14.36 -10.42 -22.06
C SER A 62 -13.40 -11.61 -21.99
N SER A 63 -12.30 -11.61 -22.75
CA SER A 63 -11.26 -12.64 -22.76
C SER A 63 -10.05 -12.31 -21.88
N LYS A 64 -10.04 -11.15 -21.22
CA LYS A 64 -8.93 -10.73 -20.37
C LYS A 64 -8.81 -11.57 -19.10
N ILE A 65 -7.61 -11.74 -18.61
CA ILE A 65 -7.30 -12.53 -17.41
C ILE A 65 -7.68 -11.74 -16.16
N PRO A 66 -8.56 -12.26 -15.29
CA PRO A 66 -8.96 -11.56 -14.06
C PRO A 66 -7.80 -11.34 -13.09
N LEU A 67 -7.85 -10.23 -12.36
CA LEU A 67 -6.87 -9.90 -11.33
C LEU A 67 -6.77 -10.96 -10.23
N ILE A 68 -7.89 -11.62 -9.87
CA ILE A 68 -7.92 -12.63 -8.79
C ILE A 68 -6.93 -13.77 -9.00
N GLY A 69 -6.63 -14.13 -10.25
CA GLY A 69 -5.62 -15.14 -10.59
C GLY A 69 -4.18 -14.62 -10.65
N GLN A 70 -3.99 -13.32 -10.51
CA GLN A 70 -2.70 -12.64 -10.70
C GLN A 70 -2.19 -11.94 -9.42
N VAL A 71 -3.08 -11.66 -8.45
CA VAL A 71 -2.72 -11.06 -7.17
C VAL A 71 -2.19 -12.11 -6.19
N LYS A 72 -1.37 -11.64 -5.26
CA LYS A 72 -1.02 -12.36 -4.04
C LYS A 72 -1.81 -11.79 -2.88
N LYS A 73 -1.92 -12.57 -1.80
CA LYS A 73 -2.66 -12.21 -0.59
C LYS A 73 -1.72 -12.20 0.60
N ASN A 74 -1.93 -11.20 1.48
CA ASN A 74 -1.34 -11.15 2.81
C ASN A 74 -2.44 -10.94 3.84
N SER A 75 -2.45 -11.74 4.92
CA SER A 75 -3.42 -11.64 6.02
C SER A 75 -2.79 -10.89 7.17
N ILE A 76 -3.29 -9.70 7.43
CA ILE A 76 -2.77 -8.79 8.46
C ILE A 76 -3.57 -8.95 9.74
N ARG A 77 -2.87 -9.22 10.83
CA ARG A 77 -3.42 -9.36 12.17
C ARG A 77 -3.65 -7.96 12.78
N VAL A 78 -4.87 -7.67 13.20
CA VAL A 78 -5.24 -6.41 13.85
C VAL A 78 -5.76 -6.70 15.25
N LYS A 79 -5.10 -6.15 16.28
CA LYS A 79 -5.54 -6.25 17.68
C LYS A 79 -6.78 -5.38 17.89
N ILE A 80 -7.78 -5.90 18.55
CA ILE A 80 -9.01 -5.17 18.86
C ILE A 80 -9.12 -4.90 20.37
N SER A 81 -10.03 -4.00 20.75
CA SER A 81 -10.14 -3.45 22.10
C SER A 81 -10.30 -4.47 23.24
N ASN A 82 -10.79 -5.67 22.94
CA ASN A 82 -10.90 -6.76 23.92
C ASN A 82 -9.64 -7.63 24.04
N GLY A 83 -8.55 -7.27 23.34
CA GLY A 83 -7.28 -8.00 23.30
C GLY A 83 -7.24 -9.18 22.32
N SER A 84 -8.34 -9.50 21.63
CA SER A 84 -8.33 -10.51 20.56
C SER A 84 -7.86 -9.91 19.23
N PHE A 85 -7.72 -10.77 18.21
CA PHE A 85 -7.25 -10.37 16.89
C PHE A 85 -8.30 -10.66 15.82
N VAL A 86 -8.39 -9.74 14.84
CA VAL A 86 -9.12 -9.94 13.58
C VAL A 86 -8.13 -9.91 12.45
N PHE A 87 -8.29 -10.83 11.49
CA PHE A 87 -7.45 -10.87 10.30
C PHE A 87 -8.13 -10.13 9.16
N HIS A 88 -7.37 -9.27 8.49
CA HIS A 88 -7.79 -8.57 7.30
C HIS A 88 -6.94 -9.04 6.12
N ASP A 89 -7.59 -9.55 5.08
CA ASP A 89 -6.92 -9.97 3.86
C ASP A 89 -6.72 -8.75 2.95
N LEU A 90 -5.47 -8.38 2.71
CA LEU A 90 -5.11 -7.44 1.65
C LEU A 90 -4.56 -8.21 0.44
N TYR A 91 -4.79 -7.66 -0.75
CA TYR A 91 -4.28 -8.22 -1.99
C TYR A 91 -3.30 -7.26 -2.63
N TYR A 92 -2.29 -7.81 -3.32
CA TYR A 92 -1.35 -6.97 -4.07
C TYR A 92 -0.95 -7.65 -5.38
N LEU A 93 -0.71 -6.80 -6.37
CA LEU A 93 -0.26 -7.15 -7.71
C LEU A 93 1.13 -6.56 -7.91
N VAL A 94 2.11 -7.39 -8.25
CA VAL A 94 3.40 -6.93 -8.77
C VAL A 94 3.33 -7.05 -10.29
N ALA A 95 2.99 -5.94 -10.97
CA ALA A 95 2.92 -5.90 -12.43
C ALA A 95 4.31 -5.87 -13.07
N ARG A 96 5.27 -5.22 -12.40
CA ARG A 96 6.68 -5.21 -12.74
C ARG A 96 7.51 -5.32 -11.46
N GLU A 97 8.39 -6.28 -11.41
CA GLU A 97 9.34 -6.40 -10.30
C GLU A 97 10.49 -5.41 -10.48
N GLY A 98 10.82 -4.63 -9.45
CA GLY A 98 12.02 -3.81 -9.43
C GLY A 98 13.27 -4.66 -9.20
N ILE A 99 14.44 -4.15 -9.61
CA ILE A 99 15.72 -4.86 -9.46
C ILE A 99 16.47 -4.52 -8.17
N GLY A 100 16.00 -3.52 -7.42
CA GLY A 100 16.58 -3.11 -6.15
C GLY A 100 16.09 -3.96 -4.97
N GLN A 101 16.21 -3.40 -3.78
CA GLN A 101 15.76 -4.01 -2.52
C GLN A 101 14.29 -3.64 -2.26
N SER A 102 13.65 -4.38 -1.36
CA SER A 102 12.34 -4.05 -0.81
C SER A 102 12.52 -3.18 0.45
N PRO A 103 11.68 -2.17 0.66
CA PRO A 103 11.62 -1.47 1.95
C PRO A 103 11.02 -2.38 3.04
N SER A 104 11.25 -2.03 4.28
CA SER A 104 10.43 -2.48 5.40
C SER A 104 9.06 -1.77 5.39
N SER A 105 8.17 -2.14 6.30
CA SER A 105 6.85 -1.49 6.43
C SER A 105 6.91 -0.11 7.11
N VAL A 106 8.08 0.34 7.55
CA VAL A 106 8.27 1.58 8.33
C VAL A 106 9.35 2.50 7.74
N ASP A 107 9.90 2.15 6.60
CA ASP A 107 10.91 2.96 5.90
C ASP A 107 10.30 4.19 5.22
N SER A 108 11.18 5.10 4.78
CA SER A 108 10.79 6.18 3.89
C SER A 108 10.89 5.74 2.43
N THR A 109 9.82 5.90 1.65
CA THR A 109 9.76 5.46 0.26
C THR A 109 9.56 6.62 -0.70
N TYR A 110 10.30 6.62 -1.82
CA TYR A 110 10.16 7.60 -2.90
C TYR A 110 9.38 6.97 -4.05
N LEU A 111 8.16 7.42 -4.23
CA LEU A 111 7.19 6.79 -5.13
C LEU A 111 6.25 7.79 -5.79
N SER A 112 5.65 7.41 -6.91
CA SER A 112 4.42 8.03 -7.42
C SER A 112 3.25 7.07 -7.23
N TYR A 113 2.05 7.62 -7.05
CA TYR A 113 0.88 6.82 -6.70
C TYR A 113 -0.43 7.41 -7.23
N GLU A 114 -1.44 6.56 -7.26
CA GLU A 114 -2.84 6.93 -7.43
C GLU A 114 -3.68 6.10 -6.47
N GLY A 115 -4.40 6.77 -5.57
CA GLY A 115 -5.37 6.17 -4.65
C GLY A 115 -6.79 6.35 -5.18
N SER A 116 -7.56 5.26 -5.27
CA SER A 116 -8.94 5.29 -5.75
C SER A 116 -9.85 4.36 -4.95
N LEU A 117 -11.15 4.64 -5.02
CA LEU A 117 -12.19 3.71 -4.61
C LEU A 117 -12.35 2.62 -5.68
N LEU A 118 -13.03 1.50 -5.33
CA LEU A 118 -13.30 0.41 -6.27
C LEU A 118 -14.15 0.82 -7.49
N ASN A 119 -14.89 1.92 -7.40
CA ASN A 119 -15.65 2.48 -8.53
C ASN A 119 -14.79 3.36 -9.46
N GLY A 120 -13.47 3.45 -9.21
CA GLY A 120 -12.54 4.22 -10.03
C GLY A 120 -12.43 5.71 -9.64
N ASN A 121 -13.20 6.19 -8.65
CA ASN A 121 -13.08 7.57 -8.18
C ASN A 121 -11.74 7.78 -7.47
N VAL A 122 -10.87 8.57 -8.07
CA VAL A 122 -9.57 8.94 -7.51
C VAL A 122 -9.79 9.94 -6.37
N PHE A 123 -9.24 9.63 -5.20
CA PHE A 123 -9.32 10.49 -4.02
C PHE A 123 -7.99 11.21 -3.75
N ASP A 124 -6.86 10.64 -4.19
CA ASP A 124 -5.55 11.24 -4.03
C ASP A 124 -4.56 10.67 -5.06
N GLN A 125 -3.62 11.48 -5.54
CA GLN A 125 -2.59 11.04 -6.48
C GLN A 125 -1.40 11.98 -6.53
N SER A 126 -0.22 11.45 -6.85
CA SER A 126 0.92 12.22 -7.30
C SER A 126 1.63 11.51 -8.46
N THR A 127 1.63 12.16 -9.62
CA THR A 127 2.37 11.69 -10.80
C THR A 127 3.86 12.01 -10.73
N SER A 128 4.21 13.06 -9.98
CA SER A 128 5.60 13.35 -9.62
C SER A 128 5.96 12.55 -8.36
N PRO A 129 7.16 11.95 -8.30
CA PRO A 129 7.56 11.19 -7.13
C PRO A 129 7.60 12.05 -5.86
N VAL A 130 7.11 11.48 -4.76
CA VAL A 130 7.11 12.09 -3.43
C VAL A 130 7.67 11.11 -2.41
N TRP A 131 8.23 11.62 -1.33
CA TRP A 131 8.65 10.82 -0.19
C TRP A 131 7.46 10.56 0.73
N PHE A 132 7.26 9.29 1.08
CA PHE A 132 6.34 8.86 2.13
C PHE A 132 7.12 8.20 3.24
N ASP A 133 6.90 8.67 4.45
CA ASP A 133 7.21 7.95 5.67
C ASP A 133 6.08 6.92 5.89
N LEU A 134 6.44 5.64 5.86
CA LEU A 134 5.45 4.56 5.96
C LEU A 134 4.82 4.45 7.35
N THR A 135 5.40 5.05 8.38
CA THR A 135 4.78 5.15 9.71
C THR A 135 3.57 6.08 9.72
N GLN A 136 3.47 7.00 8.73
CA GLN A 136 2.44 8.04 8.62
C GLN A 136 1.33 7.74 7.60
N VAL A 137 1.38 6.58 6.94
CA VAL A 137 0.35 6.17 5.96
C VAL A 137 -0.65 5.18 6.58
N VAL A 138 -1.77 4.94 5.87
CA VAL A 138 -2.74 3.91 6.32
C VAL A 138 -2.08 2.54 6.41
N ARG A 139 -2.46 1.76 7.43
CA ARG A 139 -1.81 0.49 7.76
C ARG A 139 -1.69 -0.45 6.57
N GLY A 140 -2.73 -0.61 5.78
CA GLY A 140 -2.69 -1.51 4.61
C GLY A 140 -1.67 -1.10 3.56
N PHE A 141 -1.40 0.21 3.40
CA PHE A 141 -0.39 0.69 2.48
C PHE A 141 1.02 0.29 2.95
N ARG A 142 1.35 0.57 4.23
CA ARG A 142 2.67 0.19 4.80
C ARG A 142 2.89 -1.32 4.80
N GLU A 143 1.87 -2.12 5.14
CA GLU A 143 1.96 -3.58 5.21
C GLU A 143 2.12 -4.24 3.82
N ALA A 144 1.68 -3.56 2.75
CA ALA A 144 1.83 -4.04 1.39
C ALA A 144 3.19 -3.66 0.76
N MET A 145 3.83 -2.57 1.23
CA MET A 145 5.05 -2.04 0.62
C MET A 145 6.22 -3.02 0.53
N PRO A 146 6.49 -3.89 1.53
CA PRO A 146 7.58 -4.87 1.45
C PRO A 146 7.45 -5.89 0.29
N ALA A 147 6.26 -5.99 -0.32
CA ALA A 147 6.04 -6.83 -1.49
C ALA A 147 6.63 -6.27 -2.79
N PHE A 148 7.01 -4.99 -2.80
CA PHE A 148 7.55 -4.30 -3.96
C PHE A 148 9.05 -4.07 -3.80
N LYS A 149 9.78 -4.06 -4.92
CA LYS A 149 11.20 -3.74 -4.95
C LYS A 149 11.43 -2.38 -5.59
N SER A 150 12.39 -1.65 -5.10
CA SER A 150 12.87 -0.40 -5.70
C SER A 150 13.59 -0.64 -7.03
N GLY A 151 13.93 0.45 -7.69
CA GLY A 151 14.82 0.44 -8.86
C GLY A 151 16.25 0.79 -8.48
N THR A 152 17.00 1.17 -9.52
CA THR A 152 18.30 1.81 -9.42
C THR A 152 18.17 3.28 -9.81
N TYR A 153 19.18 4.07 -9.47
CA TYR A 153 19.23 5.47 -9.91
C TYR A 153 20.64 5.89 -10.33
N GLN A 154 20.70 6.88 -11.21
CA GLN A 154 21.93 7.51 -11.62
C GLN A 154 21.82 9.02 -11.42
N VAL A 155 22.85 9.61 -10.83
CA VAL A 155 22.95 11.07 -10.68
C VAL A 155 23.71 11.61 -11.90
N ASN A 156 23.07 12.52 -12.62
CA ASN A 156 23.63 13.17 -13.83
C ASN A 156 24.56 14.33 -13.46
N ASN A 157 25.33 14.81 -14.43
CA ASN A 157 26.28 15.90 -14.24
C ASN A 157 25.62 17.25 -13.88
N ASP A 158 24.33 17.41 -14.16
CA ASP A 158 23.52 18.58 -13.83
C ASP A 158 22.78 18.43 -12.49
N ASN A 159 23.08 17.39 -11.72
CA ASN A 159 22.45 16.96 -10.46
C ASN A 159 20.98 16.52 -10.60
N THR A 160 20.51 16.24 -11.80
CA THR A 160 19.25 15.49 -11.96
C THR A 160 19.45 14.02 -11.64
N VAL A 161 18.38 13.31 -11.28
CA VAL A 161 18.43 11.88 -10.95
C VAL A 161 17.48 11.13 -11.89
N ASP A 162 18.04 10.16 -12.60
CA ASP A 162 17.28 9.22 -13.41
C ASP A 162 17.07 7.92 -12.61
N PHE A 163 15.84 7.45 -12.53
CA PHE A 163 15.49 6.19 -11.92
C PHE A 163 15.14 5.15 -12.97
N GLU A 164 15.69 3.95 -12.83
CA GLU A 164 15.52 2.87 -13.79
C GLU A 164 15.07 1.58 -13.10
N SER A 165 14.41 0.71 -13.83
CA SER A 165 14.08 -0.66 -13.42
C SER A 165 13.36 -0.78 -12.07
N PHE A 166 12.53 0.21 -11.74
CA PHE A 166 11.76 0.29 -10.51
C PHE A 166 10.50 -0.59 -10.55
N GLY A 167 10.04 -1.01 -9.36
CA GLY A 167 8.83 -1.82 -9.21
C GLY A 167 7.55 -1.03 -9.47
N GLN A 168 6.56 -1.72 -10.03
CA GLN A 168 5.22 -1.17 -10.27
C GLN A 168 4.17 -2.20 -9.89
N GLY A 169 3.07 -1.72 -9.34
CA GLY A 169 1.96 -2.60 -9.03
C GLY A 169 0.78 -1.90 -8.39
N ALA A 170 -0.09 -2.70 -7.80
CA ALA A 170 -1.25 -2.21 -7.10
C ALA A 170 -1.47 -2.99 -5.79
N MET A 171 -2.09 -2.33 -4.83
CA MET A 171 -2.55 -2.91 -3.58
C MET A 171 -4.04 -2.63 -3.41
N PHE A 172 -4.75 -3.64 -2.89
CA PHE A 172 -6.19 -3.63 -2.69
C PHE A 172 -6.42 -3.86 -1.20
N LEU A 173 -6.85 -2.83 -0.51
CA LEU A 173 -6.89 -2.77 0.93
C LEU A 173 -8.33 -2.88 1.43
N PRO A 174 -8.63 -3.77 2.39
CA PRO A 174 -9.90 -3.75 3.09
C PRO A 174 -10.03 -2.47 3.94
N SER A 175 -11.23 -2.02 4.22
CA SER A 175 -11.48 -0.78 4.97
C SER A 175 -10.83 -0.79 6.36
N GLY A 176 -10.75 -1.96 7.01
CA GLY A 176 -10.14 -2.11 8.33
C GLY A 176 -8.61 -1.89 8.36
N LEU A 177 -7.95 -1.89 7.21
CA LEU A 177 -6.55 -1.49 7.05
C LEU A 177 -6.40 -0.09 6.41
N GLY A 178 -7.52 0.61 6.18
CA GLY A 178 -7.60 1.98 5.70
C GLY A 178 -8.24 2.89 6.75
N TYR A 179 -9.39 3.47 6.42
CA TYR A 179 -10.08 4.46 7.28
C TYR A 179 -11.24 3.88 8.10
N PHE A 180 -11.62 2.62 7.86
CA PHE A 180 -12.69 1.90 8.54
C PHE A 180 -14.00 2.71 8.66
N SER A 181 -14.43 3.00 9.91
CA SER A 181 -15.66 3.75 10.20
C SER A 181 -15.52 5.27 10.08
N SER A 182 -14.31 5.78 9.85
CA SER A 182 -14.01 7.22 9.80
C SER A 182 -13.90 7.68 8.35
N PRO A 183 -14.90 8.42 7.82
CA PRO A 183 -14.78 8.99 6.48
C PRO A 183 -13.60 9.96 6.39
N ALA A 184 -12.88 9.95 5.26
CA ALA A 184 -11.74 10.82 5.04
C ALA A 184 -11.84 11.54 3.68
N GLY A 185 -12.09 12.83 3.69
CA GLY A 185 -12.29 13.60 2.45
C GLY A 185 -13.42 13.05 1.60
N SER A 186 -13.10 12.55 0.41
CA SER A 186 -14.07 11.90 -0.51
C SER A 186 -14.23 10.39 -0.29
N ILE A 187 -13.56 9.82 0.71
CA ILE A 187 -13.61 8.37 1.01
C ILE A 187 -14.75 8.15 2.02
N PRO A 188 -15.82 7.40 1.64
CA PRO A 188 -16.87 7.03 2.58
C PRO A 188 -16.37 6.04 3.64
N ALA A 189 -17.07 5.95 4.78
CA ALA A 189 -16.83 4.91 5.76
C ALA A 189 -16.94 3.51 5.13
N TYR A 190 -16.17 2.57 5.63
CA TYR A 190 -16.16 1.15 5.22
C TYR A 190 -15.83 0.92 3.74
N SER A 191 -15.02 1.81 3.15
CA SER A 191 -14.60 1.70 1.76
C SER A 191 -13.29 0.94 1.63
N PRO A 192 -13.24 -0.18 0.89
CA PRO A 192 -11.98 -0.73 0.42
C PRO A 192 -11.30 0.24 -0.56
N LEU A 193 -9.95 0.22 -0.56
CA LEU A 193 -9.13 1.16 -1.33
C LEU A 193 -8.25 0.43 -2.33
N VAL A 194 -7.96 1.10 -3.43
CA VAL A 194 -6.96 0.67 -4.42
C VAL A 194 -5.86 1.72 -4.49
N PHE A 195 -4.61 1.28 -4.33
CA PHE A 195 -3.46 2.13 -4.62
C PHE A 195 -2.64 1.50 -5.74
N LYS A 196 -2.37 2.28 -6.77
CA LYS A 196 -1.40 1.96 -7.81
C LYS A 196 -0.11 2.72 -7.52
N ILE A 197 1.04 2.07 -7.61
CA ILE A 197 2.33 2.65 -7.23
C ILE A 197 3.42 2.39 -8.25
N LYS A 198 4.42 3.28 -8.24
CA LYS A 198 5.76 3.11 -8.82
C LYS A 198 6.77 3.40 -7.73
N LEU A 199 7.52 2.39 -7.29
CA LEU A 199 8.50 2.52 -6.22
C LEU A 199 9.88 2.76 -6.80
N TYR A 200 10.36 3.99 -6.76
CA TYR A 200 11.66 4.36 -7.36
C TYR A 200 12.83 3.98 -6.46
N THR A 201 12.79 4.39 -5.20
CA THR A 201 13.81 4.08 -4.19
C THR A 201 13.22 4.17 -2.79
N PHE A 202 14.00 3.86 -1.78
CA PHE A 202 13.64 4.04 -0.38
C PHE A 202 14.89 4.31 0.46
N ASN A 203 14.69 4.81 1.67
CA ASN A 203 15.71 4.93 2.70
C ASN A 203 15.26 4.11 3.91
N GLU A 204 16.15 3.31 4.45
CA GLU A 204 15.98 2.72 5.77
C GLU A 204 15.84 3.85 6.80
N SER A 205 14.80 3.79 7.62
CA SER A 205 14.51 4.82 8.60
C SER A 205 15.09 4.48 9.97
N ASP A 206 15.60 5.51 10.62
CA ASP A 206 16.06 5.55 12.01
C ASP A 206 15.53 6.89 12.54
N HIS A 207 14.35 6.85 13.19
CA HIS A 207 13.58 8.07 13.44
C HIS A 207 14.08 8.89 14.62
N ASP A 208 14.69 8.23 15.62
CA ASP A 208 15.26 8.90 16.80
C ASP A 208 16.77 9.16 16.65
N GLY A 209 17.43 8.49 15.68
CA GLY A 209 18.84 8.70 15.34
C GLY A 209 19.80 8.01 16.29
N ASP A 210 19.38 6.97 16.99
CA ASP A 210 20.22 6.22 17.95
C ASP A 210 21.14 5.18 17.28
N GLY A 211 20.88 4.88 16.00
CA GLY A 211 21.63 3.92 15.17
C GLY A 211 20.97 2.55 15.08
N ILE A 212 19.79 2.36 15.66
CA ILE A 212 18.94 1.18 15.47
C ILE A 212 17.90 1.52 14.40
N PRO A 213 17.76 0.70 13.35
CA PRO A 213 16.70 0.95 12.36
C PRO A 213 15.31 0.83 12.97
N THR A 214 14.42 1.77 12.65
CA THR A 214 13.01 1.77 13.06
C THR A 214 12.31 0.42 12.85
N SER A 215 12.69 -0.34 11.83
CA SER A 215 12.14 -1.66 11.56
C SER A 215 12.45 -2.72 12.62
N GLN A 216 13.39 -2.46 13.51
CA GLN A 216 13.76 -3.34 14.62
C GLN A 216 13.09 -2.94 15.95
N GLU A 217 12.45 -1.78 16.00
CA GLU A 217 11.87 -1.20 17.21
C GLU A 217 10.35 -1.04 17.11
N PHE A 218 9.82 -0.84 15.91
CA PHE A 218 8.45 -0.39 15.69
C PHE A 218 7.38 -1.38 16.20
N ASP A 219 7.56 -2.70 16.01
CA ASP A 219 6.56 -3.73 16.30
C ASP A 219 7.29 -5.05 16.60
N VAL A 220 7.98 -5.10 17.72
CA VAL A 220 8.82 -6.23 18.13
C VAL A 220 7.96 -7.43 18.55
N ASP A 221 6.77 -7.17 19.16
CA ASP A 221 5.83 -8.21 19.58
C ASP A 221 4.94 -8.73 18.41
N GLY A 222 4.98 -8.05 17.27
CA GLY A 222 4.29 -8.44 16.03
C GLY A 222 2.78 -8.25 16.09
N ASP A 223 2.26 -7.33 16.90
CA ASP A 223 0.82 -7.04 16.99
C ASP A 223 0.36 -5.95 15.99
N GLY A 224 1.31 -5.32 15.32
CA GLY A 224 1.13 -4.31 14.29
C GLY A 224 0.88 -2.90 14.83
N ILE A 225 1.16 -2.67 16.09
CA ILE A 225 1.12 -1.38 16.78
C ILE A 225 2.57 -1.05 17.16
N ALA A 226 2.92 0.22 17.15
CA ALA A 226 4.24 0.63 17.62
C ALA A 226 4.37 0.35 19.12
N ASP A 227 5.48 -0.29 19.50
CA ASP A 227 5.79 -0.62 20.88
C ASP A 227 6.17 0.63 21.69
N ASP A 228 5.91 0.59 22.99
CA ASP A 228 6.30 1.56 24.03
C ASP A 228 6.69 0.71 25.24
N THR A 229 7.96 0.29 25.30
CA THR A 229 8.43 -0.77 26.21
C THR A 229 8.49 -0.30 27.65
N ASP A 230 8.83 0.95 27.90
CA ASP A 230 8.96 1.53 29.23
C ASP A 230 7.69 2.24 29.72
N GLU A 231 6.65 2.32 28.83
CA GLU A 231 5.32 2.88 29.10
C GLU A 231 5.35 4.38 29.46
N ASP A 232 6.31 5.13 28.91
CA ASP A 232 6.42 6.59 29.15
C ASP A 232 5.53 7.43 28.22
N GLY A 233 4.97 6.81 27.16
CA GLY A 233 4.05 7.39 26.19
C GLY A 233 4.75 7.85 24.90
N LEU A 234 6.04 7.57 24.74
CA LEU A 234 6.80 7.69 23.51
C LEU A 234 7.05 6.27 22.97
N ASN A 235 6.81 6.05 21.69
CA ASN A 235 7.07 4.72 21.12
C ASN A 235 8.56 4.47 20.96
N ASP A 236 9.02 3.22 21.13
CA ASP A 236 10.41 2.80 21.10
C ASP A 236 11.18 3.36 19.89
N TYR A 237 10.58 3.34 18.70
CA TYR A 237 11.21 3.86 17.47
C TYR A 237 11.38 5.40 17.43
N LEU A 238 10.90 6.12 18.42
CA LEU A 238 11.03 7.57 18.61
C LEU A 238 11.80 7.92 19.87
N ASP A 239 12.22 6.92 20.63
CA ASP A 239 12.82 7.06 21.94
C ASP A 239 14.26 6.49 21.96
N THR A 240 15.21 7.32 22.31
CA THR A 240 16.65 6.99 22.28
C THR A 240 17.17 6.23 23.49
N ASP A 241 16.33 5.84 24.48
CA ASP A 241 16.76 5.20 25.73
C ASP A 241 16.44 3.70 25.87
#